data_eae283f658d054e22ecd63f02b4e7bbe
#
_entry.id   eae283f658d054e22ecd63f02b4e7bbe
#
_cell.length_a   1.000
_cell.length_b   1.000
_cell.length_c   1.000
_cell.angle_alpha   90.00
_cell.angle_beta   90.00
_cell.angle_gamma   90.00
#
_symmetry.space_group_name_H-M   'P 1'
#
loop_
_entity.id
_entity.type
_entity.pdbx_description
1 polymer ?
#
loop_
_entity_poly.entity_id
_entity_poly.type
_entity_poly.pdbx_seq_one_letter_code
_entity_poly.pdbx_strand_id
1 'polypeptide(L)'
;MICTVTFNPSLDYIVSVDDFQLGMTNRTSSELILPGGKGINVSIVLKNLGLDSTALGYAAGFTGEELIRRLNEFGVNADFIKIDHGMTRINLKLKSIDGTEINGCGPDIDAKALEQLMEKIDRLGDGDVLVLAGSIPYTMPDDIYQRILERIQGRGVLTVVDATRDLLVKVLPYHPFLVKPNNHELGDIFGVKLSTREEVVPYGRKLQEMGAQNVLISMAGEGAVLIAADGQSTVSYTHLRAHETSAHLV
;
A
#
# COMPACT_ATOMS: atom_id res chain seq x y z
N MET A 1 -1.88 -16.73 -9.62
CA MET A 1 -2.55 -15.40 -9.77
C MET A 1 -1.91 -14.40 -8.82
N ILE A 2 -1.91 -13.08 -9.13
CA ILE A 2 -1.46 -12.03 -8.20
C ILE A 2 -2.68 -11.17 -7.85
N CYS A 3 -2.99 -11.05 -6.56
CA CYS A 3 -4.04 -10.16 -6.06
C CYS A 3 -3.44 -9.09 -5.15
N THR A 4 -3.85 -7.84 -5.33
CA THR A 4 -3.51 -6.74 -4.43
C THR A 4 -4.76 -6.26 -3.71
N VAL A 5 -4.67 -5.98 -2.42
CA VAL A 5 -5.79 -5.44 -1.64
C VAL A 5 -5.47 -4.02 -1.21
N THR A 6 -6.38 -3.09 -1.51
CA THR A 6 -6.36 -1.72 -1.02
C THR A 6 -7.66 -1.44 -0.27
N PHE A 7 -7.61 -1.41 1.05
CA PHE A 7 -8.82 -1.20 1.88
C PHE A 7 -9.39 0.20 1.76
N ASN A 8 -8.54 1.20 1.54
CA ASN A 8 -8.94 2.60 1.46
C ASN A 8 -8.34 3.28 0.22
N PRO A 9 -8.78 2.88 -0.99
CA PRO A 9 -8.32 3.49 -2.23
C PRO A 9 -8.73 4.96 -2.33
N SER A 10 -8.10 5.71 -3.22
CA SER A 10 -8.35 7.13 -3.42
C SER A 10 -8.29 7.55 -4.88
N LEU A 11 -8.88 8.69 -5.18
CA LEU A 11 -8.42 9.54 -6.27
C LEU A 11 -7.43 10.56 -5.67
N ASP A 12 -6.18 10.53 -6.12
CA ASP A 12 -5.16 11.48 -5.70
C ASP A 12 -5.23 12.70 -6.63
N TYR A 13 -5.74 13.82 -6.10
CA TYR A 13 -5.80 15.11 -6.79
C TYR A 13 -4.53 15.90 -6.47
N ILE A 14 -3.63 15.93 -7.44
CA ILE A 14 -2.30 16.53 -7.32
C ILE A 14 -2.37 17.91 -7.97
N VAL A 15 -2.10 18.96 -7.22
CA VAL A 15 -2.18 20.33 -7.69
C VAL A 15 -0.90 21.11 -7.41
N SER A 16 -0.55 22.00 -8.31
CA SER A 16 0.44 23.05 -8.08
C SER A 16 -0.27 24.39 -7.96
N VAL A 17 0.15 25.20 -7.00
CA VAL A 17 -0.36 26.54 -6.76
C VAL A 17 0.85 27.45 -6.62
N ASP A 18 0.98 28.41 -7.52
CA ASP A 18 2.03 29.40 -7.42
C ASP A 18 1.64 30.41 -6.34
N ASP A 19 2.57 30.70 -5.42
CA ASP A 19 2.37 31.67 -4.33
C ASP A 19 1.13 31.38 -3.46
N PHE A 20 1.06 30.18 -2.90
CA PHE A 20 -0.05 29.76 -2.03
C PHE A 20 -0.13 30.62 -0.77
N GLN A 21 -1.33 31.18 -0.51
CA GLN A 21 -1.59 32.03 0.65
C GLN A 21 -2.77 31.51 1.47
N LEU A 22 -2.55 31.35 2.76
CA LEU A 22 -3.62 30.97 3.70
C LEU A 22 -4.68 32.10 3.79
N GLY A 23 -5.95 31.69 3.83
CA GLY A 23 -7.08 32.63 3.95
C GLY A 23 -7.44 33.37 2.65
N MET A 24 -6.77 33.05 1.54
CA MET A 24 -7.01 33.65 0.23
C MET A 24 -7.55 32.63 -0.77
N THR A 25 -8.15 33.12 -1.86
CA THR A 25 -8.49 32.26 -2.99
C THR A 25 -7.23 31.98 -3.80
N ASN A 26 -6.78 30.74 -3.76
CA ASN A 26 -5.66 30.26 -4.55
C ASN A 26 -6.16 29.62 -5.85
N ARG A 27 -5.41 29.79 -6.94
CA ARG A 27 -5.70 29.14 -8.23
C ARG A 27 -4.58 28.18 -8.58
N THR A 28 -4.98 27.02 -9.10
CA THR A 28 -4.03 26.01 -9.55
C THR A 28 -3.34 26.44 -10.84
N SER A 29 -2.03 26.21 -10.94
CA SER A 29 -1.26 26.34 -12.17
C SER A 29 -1.14 25.01 -12.93
N SER A 30 -1.31 23.89 -12.24
CA SER A 30 -1.41 22.57 -12.85
C SER A 30 -2.25 21.61 -11.98
N GLU A 31 -2.89 20.66 -12.65
CA GLU A 31 -3.76 19.67 -12.02
C GLU A 31 -3.56 18.29 -12.63
N LEU A 32 -3.59 17.26 -11.77
CA LEU A 32 -3.51 15.86 -12.20
C LEU A 32 -4.34 15.01 -11.25
N ILE A 33 -5.13 14.07 -11.79
CA ILE A 33 -5.88 13.11 -11.00
C ILE A 33 -5.37 11.71 -11.35
N LEU A 34 -4.90 10.99 -10.33
CA LEU A 34 -4.41 9.62 -10.46
C LEU A 34 -5.17 8.67 -9.54
N PRO A 35 -5.31 7.40 -9.91
CA PRO A 35 -5.73 6.37 -8.96
C PRO A 35 -4.69 6.25 -7.86
N GLY A 36 -5.14 6.17 -6.60
CA GLY A 36 -4.28 6.13 -5.43
C GLY A 36 -4.59 4.95 -4.51
N GLY A 37 -3.58 4.59 -3.72
CA GLY A 37 -3.59 3.48 -2.77
C GLY A 37 -2.40 2.54 -3.00
N LYS A 38 -1.76 2.11 -1.92
CA LYS A 38 -0.51 1.32 -2.02
C LYS A 38 -0.67 0.05 -2.85
N GLY A 39 -1.74 -0.75 -2.63
CA GLY A 39 -1.99 -1.96 -3.40
C GLY A 39 -2.32 -1.67 -4.88
N ILE A 40 -3.04 -0.58 -5.15
CA ILE A 40 -3.30 -0.11 -6.52
C ILE A 40 -1.98 0.24 -7.22
N ASN A 41 -1.09 0.98 -6.55
CA ASN A 41 0.22 1.33 -7.12
C ASN A 41 1.04 0.07 -7.43
N VAL A 42 0.98 -0.96 -6.58
CA VAL A 42 1.61 -2.26 -6.87
C VAL A 42 1.04 -2.88 -8.14
N SER A 43 -0.29 -2.89 -8.31
CA SER A 43 -0.92 -3.42 -9.53
C SER A 43 -0.52 -2.66 -10.80
N ILE A 44 -0.44 -1.34 -10.74
CA ILE A 44 0.01 -0.51 -11.87
C ILE A 44 1.47 -0.81 -12.22
N VAL A 45 2.34 -0.89 -11.22
CA VAL A 45 3.77 -1.23 -11.44
C VAL A 45 3.92 -2.63 -12.02
N LEU A 46 3.19 -3.62 -11.49
CA LEU A 46 3.19 -4.98 -12.05
C LEU A 46 2.77 -4.98 -13.52
N LYS A 47 1.72 -4.22 -13.87
CA LYS A 47 1.27 -4.12 -15.26
C LYS A 47 2.33 -3.49 -16.16
N ASN A 48 3.00 -2.43 -15.70
CA ASN A 48 4.10 -1.81 -16.44
C ASN A 48 5.30 -2.75 -16.64
N LEU A 49 5.48 -3.72 -15.72
CA LEU A 49 6.48 -4.79 -15.84
C LEU A 49 6.02 -5.99 -16.67
N GLY A 50 4.81 -5.93 -17.26
CA GLY A 50 4.25 -7.00 -18.07
C GLY A 50 3.58 -8.13 -17.28
N LEU A 51 3.29 -7.92 -16.00
CA LEU A 51 2.64 -8.87 -15.11
C LEU A 51 1.18 -8.46 -14.85
N ASP A 52 0.26 -9.41 -15.01
CA ASP A 52 -1.14 -9.18 -14.69
C ASP A 52 -1.42 -9.39 -13.20
N SER A 53 -2.27 -8.54 -12.66
CA SER A 53 -2.78 -8.66 -11.29
C SER A 53 -4.25 -8.26 -11.21
N THR A 54 -4.94 -8.68 -10.15
CA THR A 54 -6.29 -8.24 -9.83
C THR A 54 -6.24 -7.33 -8.60
N ALA A 55 -6.67 -6.08 -8.78
CA ALA A 55 -6.80 -5.13 -7.68
C ALA A 55 -8.15 -5.33 -6.98
N LEU A 56 -8.13 -5.68 -5.71
CA LEU A 56 -9.27 -5.83 -4.82
C LEU A 56 -9.36 -4.65 -3.86
N GLY A 57 -10.56 -4.31 -3.43
CA GLY A 57 -10.81 -3.23 -2.47
C GLY A 57 -12.26 -2.78 -2.50
N TYR A 58 -12.51 -1.57 -2.06
CA TYR A 58 -13.84 -1.00 -1.96
C TYR A 58 -13.94 0.28 -2.78
N ALA A 59 -15.08 0.45 -3.47
CA ALA A 59 -15.34 1.64 -4.28
C ALA A 59 -16.76 2.16 -4.00
N ALA A 60 -16.91 3.47 -3.80
CA ALA A 60 -18.16 4.11 -3.49
C ALA A 60 -18.38 5.38 -4.32
N GLY A 61 -19.63 5.62 -4.71
CA GLY A 61 -20.06 6.83 -5.40
C GLY A 61 -19.32 7.08 -6.73
N PHE A 62 -19.49 8.30 -7.26
CA PHE A 62 -18.89 8.69 -8.55
C PHE A 62 -17.36 8.64 -8.55
N THR A 63 -16.74 8.91 -7.40
CA THR A 63 -15.27 8.83 -7.27
C THR A 63 -14.75 7.40 -7.33
N GLY A 64 -15.54 6.43 -6.83
CA GLY A 64 -15.24 5.01 -6.99
C GLY A 64 -15.38 4.53 -8.44
N GLU A 65 -16.38 5.01 -9.15
CA GLU A 65 -16.56 4.71 -10.58
C GLU A 65 -15.41 5.29 -11.42
N GLU A 66 -15.01 6.52 -11.14
CA GLU A 66 -13.88 7.17 -11.80
C GLU A 66 -12.54 6.46 -11.48
N LEU A 67 -12.35 6.01 -10.24
CA LEU A 67 -11.18 5.22 -9.86
C LEU A 67 -11.08 3.94 -10.71
N ILE A 68 -12.17 3.17 -10.81
CA ILE A 68 -12.22 1.92 -11.60
C ILE A 68 -11.99 2.22 -13.08
N ARG A 69 -12.60 3.28 -13.62
CA ARG A 69 -12.41 3.70 -15.00
C ARG A 69 -10.93 3.96 -15.31
N ARG A 70 -10.25 4.71 -14.44
CA ARG A 70 -8.82 5.01 -14.60
C ARG A 70 -7.94 3.76 -14.47
N LEU A 71 -8.24 2.87 -13.54
CA LEU A 71 -7.52 1.59 -13.42
C LEU A 71 -7.61 0.76 -14.70
N ASN A 72 -8.78 0.72 -15.31
CA ASN A 72 -8.97 0.05 -16.61
C ASN A 72 -8.13 0.70 -17.73
N GLU A 73 -7.96 2.03 -17.71
CA GLU A 73 -7.08 2.74 -18.66
C GLU A 73 -5.61 2.37 -18.46
N PHE A 74 -5.17 2.10 -17.21
CA PHE A 74 -3.85 1.54 -16.92
C PHE A 74 -3.73 0.05 -17.24
N GLY A 75 -4.82 -0.59 -17.69
CA GLY A 75 -4.86 -2.02 -17.99
C GLY A 75 -4.83 -2.91 -16.75
N VAL A 76 -5.16 -2.38 -15.58
CA VAL A 76 -5.28 -3.13 -14.33
C VAL A 76 -6.68 -3.73 -14.22
N ASN A 77 -6.77 -5.03 -13.93
CA ASN A 77 -8.04 -5.66 -13.63
C ASN A 77 -8.54 -5.23 -12.24
N ALA A 78 -9.60 -4.44 -12.20
CA ALA A 78 -10.20 -3.91 -10.99
C ALA A 78 -11.46 -4.70 -10.59
N ASP A 79 -11.38 -5.51 -9.54
CA ASP A 79 -12.50 -6.30 -9.00
C ASP A 79 -12.94 -5.78 -7.62
N PHE A 80 -13.34 -4.51 -7.58
CA PHE A 80 -13.74 -3.80 -6.36
C PHE A 80 -15.16 -4.17 -5.92
N ILE A 81 -15.35 -4.18 -4.60
CA ILE A 81 -16.66 -4.31 -3.97
C ILE A 81 -17.31 -2.93 -3.94
N LYS A 82 -18.52 -2.84 -4.49
CA LYS A 82 -19.31 -1.60 -4.45
C LYS A 82 -19.89 -1.38 -3.05
N ILE A 83 -19.69 -0.17 -2.55
CA ILE A 83 -20.31 0.34 -1.32
C ILE A 83 -21.43 1.30 -1.71
N ASP A 84 -22.62 1.06 -1.19
CA ASP A 84 -23.83 1.80 -1.59
C ASP A 84 -23.89 3.23 -1.01
N HIS A 85 -23.08 3.53 0.01
CA HIS A 85 -23.09 4.82 0.71
C HIS A 85 -21.70 5.47 0.74
N GLY A 86 -21.71 6.80 0.80
CA GLY A 86 -20.45 7.56 0.84
C GLY A 86 -19.78 7.69 -0.52
N MET A 87 -18.49 7.91 -0.48
CA MET A 87 -17.66 8.06 -1.68
C MET A 87 -16.24 7.54 -1.43
N THR A 88 -15.62 6.99 -2.46
CA THR A 88 -14.17 6.75 -2.45
C THR A 88 -13.46 8.08 -2.20
N ARG A 89 -12.50 8.07 -1.29
CA ARG A 89 -11.86 9.30 -0.83
C ARG A 89 -11.08 9.99 -1.96
N ILE A 90 -10.99 11.31 -1.84
CA ILE A 90 -10.07 12.14 -2.62
C ILE A 90 -8.96 12.56 -1.68
N ASN A 91 -7.73 12.39 -2.09
CA ASN A 91 -6.56 12.95 -1.41
C ASN A 91 -6.09 14.16 -2.22
N LEU A 92 -6.00 15.32 -1.58
CA LEU A 92 -5.42 16.52 -2.17
C LEU A 92 -3.92 16.55 -1.85
N LYS A 93 -3.08 16.64 -2.89
CA LYS A 93 -1.61 16.75 -2.77
C LYS A 93 -1.15 18.09 -3.32
N LEU A 94 -0.63 18.94 -2.46
CA LEU A 94 -0.14 20.27 -2.80
C LEU A 94 1.35 20.21 -3.12
N LYS A 95 1.73 20.17 -4.41
CA LYS A 95 3.14 20.08 -4.83
C LYS A 95 3.96 21.31 -4.44
N SER A 96 3.34 22.48 -4.42
CA SER A 96 4.00 23.76 -4.14
C SER A 96 4.30 23.99 -2.65
N ILE A 97 3.75 23.16 -1.77
CA ILE A 97 3.91 23.28 -0.32
C ILE A 97 4.45 21.97 0.20
N ASP A 98 5.73 21.88 0.23
CA ASP A 98 6.61 20.85 0.77
C ASP A 98 5.90 19.62 1.42
N GLY A 99 5.36 18.75 0.55
CA GLY A 99 4.75 17.49 0.97
C GLY A 99 3.40 17.61 1.70
N THR A 100 2.69 18.73 1.58
CA THR A 100 1.38 18.90 2.21
C THR A 100 0.32 18.07 1.52
N GLU A 101 -0.32 17.18 2.28
CA GLU A 101 -1.42 16.33 1.82
C GLU A 101 -2.64 16.49 2.73
N ILE A 102 -3.83 16.48 2.13
CA ILE A 102 -5.12 16.41 2.84
C ILE A 102 -5.81 15.13 2.39
N ASN A 103 -5.86 14.16 3.27
CA ASN A 103 -6.39 12.83 2.98
C ASN A 103 -7.84 12.68 3.44
N GLY A 104 -8.73 12.31 2.53
CA GLY A 104 -10.12 11.99 2.83
C GLY A 104 -10.25 10.69 3.65
N CYS A 105 -11.39 10.50 4.33
CA CYS A 105 -11.64 9.33 5.18
C CYS A 105 -12.00 8.08 4.36
N GLY A 106 -12.75 8.24 3.27
CA GLY A 106 -13.34 7.11 2.52
C GLY A 106 -14.70 6.68 3.06
N PRO A 107 -15.34 5.69 2.42
CA PRO A 107 -16.64 5.17 2.84
C PRO A 107 -16.51 4.26 4.06
N ASP A 108 -17.61 4.09 4.78
CA ASP A 108 -17.73 3.08 5.83
C ASP A 108 -17.87 1.70 5.20
N ILE A 109 -17.12 0.74 5.74
CA ILE A 109 -17.11 -0.65 5.27
C ILE A 109 -17.88 -1.50 6.27
N ASP A 110 -19.03 -2.01 5.87
CA ASP A 110 -19.85 -2.88 6.70
C ASP A 110 -19.37 -4.35 6.71
N ALA A 111 -19.93 -5.14 7.60
CA ALA A 111 -19.58 -6.56 7.74
C ALA A 111 -19.88 -7.37 6.47
N LYS A 112 -20.92 -6.99 5.71
CA LYS A 112 -21.27 -7.67 4.45
C LYS A 112 -20.23 -7.41 3.37
N ALA A 113 -19.81 -6.16 3.20
CA ALA A 113 -18.76 -5.81 2.26
C ALA A 113 -17.41 -6.46 2.63
N LEU A 114 -17.12 -6.55 3.94
CA LEU A 114 -15.95 -7.27 4.41
C LEU A 114 -16.00 -8.76 4.05
N GLU A 115 -17.12 -9.44 4.26
CA GLU A 115 -17.25 -10.85 3.90
C GLU A 115 -17.14 -11.07 2.40
N GLN A 116 -17.68 -10.17 1.56
CA GLN A 116 -17.50 -10.24 0.11
C GLN A 116 -16.01 -10.17 -0.31
N LEU A 117 -15.19 -9.38 0.40
CA LEU A 117 -13.75 -9.39 0.17
C LEU A 117 -13.12 -10.71 0.58
N MET A 118 -13.52 -11.24 1.74
CA MET A 118 -13.04 -12.55 2.22
C MET A 118 -13.38 -13.69 1.25
N GLU A 119 -14.58 -13.70 0.67
CA GLU A 119 -14.98 -14.67 -0.39
C GLU A 119 -14.11 -14.57 -1.65
N LYS A 120 -13.66 -13.36 -2.02
CA LYS A 120 -12.72 -13.19 -3.15
C LYS A 120 -11.33 -13.74 -2.79
N ILE A 121 -10.86 -13.48 -1.56
CA ILE A 121 -9.59 -13.98 -1.05
C ILE A 121 -9.61 -15.51 -0.90
N ASP A 122 -10.76 -16.12 -0.59
CA ASP A 122 -10.93 -17.57 -0.50
C ASP A 122 -10.67 -18.32 -1.82
N ARG A 123 -10.68 -17.64 -2.95
CA ARG A 123 -10.39 -18.21 -4.26
C ARG A 123 -8.88 -18.42 -4.50
N LEU A 124 -8.03 -17.84 -3.64
CA LEU A 124 -6.59 -17.98 -3.74
C LEU A 124 -6.15 -19.37 -3.25
N GLY A 125 -5.17 -19.92 -3.95
CA GLY A 125 -4.61 -21.25 -3.66
C GLY A 125 -3.09 -21.29 -3.78
N ASP A 126 -2.56 -22.50 -3.88
CA ASP A 126 -1.12 -22.75 -3.91
C ASP A 126 -0.42 -22.02 -5.06
N GLY A 127 0.66 -21.32 -4.74
CA GLY A 127 1.44 -20.51 -5.69
C GLY A 127 0.83 -19.15 -6.04
N ASP A 128 -0.38 -18.82 -5.58
CA ASP A 128 -0.94 -17.48 -5.74
C ASP A 128 -0.24 -16.47 -4.81
N VAL A 129 -0.26 -15.19 -5.20
CA VAL A 129 0.35 -14.10 -4.42
C VAL A 129 -0.75 -13.16 -3.95
N LEU A 130 -0.78 -12.87 -2.65
CA LEU A 130 -1.64 -11.87 -2.04
C LEU A 130 -0.81 -10.72 -1.48
N VAL A 131 -1.03 -9.51 -2.00
CA VAL A 131 -0.40 -8.28 -1.50
C VAL A 131 -1.39 -7.50 -0.67
N LEU A 132 -1.12 -7.36 0.63
CA LEU A 132 -1.87 -6.52 1.56
C LEU A 132 -1.08 -5.23 1.77
N ALA A 133 -1.58 -4.10 1.25
CA ALA A 133 -0.80 -2.87 1.27
C ALA A 133 -1.63 -1.63 1.62
N GLY A 134 -1.08 -0.80 2.51
CA GLY A 134 -1.63 0.48 2.92
C GLY A 134 -2.33 0.48 4.27
N SER A 135 -2.96 1.62 4.58
CA SER A 135 -3.74 1.81 5.80
C SER A 135 -5.13 1.19 5.67
N ILE A 136 -5.70 0.83 6.80
CA ILE A 136 -7.11 0.42 6.93
C ILE A 136 -7.98 1.64 7.29
N PRO A 137 -9.24 1.70 6.81
CA PRO A 137 -10.21 2.68 7.30
C PRO A 137 -10.43 2.52 8.81
N TYR A 138 -10.71 3.62 9.51
CA TYR A 138 -10.96 3.62 10.96
C TYR A 138 -12.21 2.81 11.37
N THR A 139 -13.12 2.56 10.42
CA THR A 139 -14.33 1.76 10.61
C THR A 139 -14.07 0.26 10.53
N MET A 140 -12.89 -0.15 10.08
CA MET A 140 -12.53 -1.57 9.99
C MET A 140 -11.81 -2.06 11.25
N PRO A 141 -11.93 -3.36 11.57
CA PRO A 141 -11.15 -3.97 12.64
C PRO A 141 -9.64 -3.77 12.44
N ASP A 142 -8.95 -3.40 13.50
CA ASP A 142 -7.49 -3.17 13.49
C ASP A 142 -6.66 -4.46 13.33
N ASP A 143 -7.31 -5.62 13.33
CA ASP A 143 -6.76 -6.95 13.12
C ASP A 143 -7.10 -7.56 11.75
N ILE A 144 -7.63 -6.75 10.82
CA ILE A 144 -8.13 -7.29 9.53
C ILE A 144 -7.05 -8.01 8.73
N TYR A 145 -5.81 -7.52 8.73
CA TYR A 145 -4.70 -8.19 8.05
C TYR A 145 -4.42 -9.56 8.66
N GLN A 146 -4.43 -9.64 9.99
CA GLN A 146 -4.29 -10.90 10.72
C GLN A 146 -5.40 -11.88 10.35
N ARG A 147 -6.67 -11.46 10.37
CA ARG A 147 -7.81 -12.32 9.99
C ARG A 147 -7.70 -12.86 8.57
N ILE A 148 -7.19 -12.06 7.63
CA ILE A 148 -6.96 -12.50 6.26
C ILE A 148 -5.87 -13.59 6.23
N LEU A 149 -4.73 -13.37 6.87
CA LEU A 149 -3.64 -14.35 6.89
C LEU A 149 -4.06 -15.65 7.59
N GLU A 150 -4.80 -15.55 8.67
CA GLU A 150 -5.38 -16.71 9.37
C GLU A 150 -6.30 -17.52 8.44
N ARG A 151 -7.17 -16.85 7.67
CA ARG A 151 -8.14 -17.50 6.76
C ARG A 151 -7.47 -18.26 5.61
N ILE A 152 -6.32 -17.79 5.12
CA ILE A 152 -5.59 -18.42 4.01
C ILE A 152 -4.43 -19.31 4.48
N GLN A 153 -4.23 -19.46 5.79
CA GLN A 153 -3.14 -20.25 6.34
C GLN A 153 -3.19 -21.70 5.84
N GLY A 154 -2.05 -22.24 5.45
CA GLY A 154 -1.92 -23.60 4.93
C GLY A 154 -2.35 -23.82 3.48
N ARG A 155 -2.78 -22.77 2.77
CA ARG A 155 -3.21 -22.87 1.36
C ARG A 155 -2.09 -22.69 0.34
N GLY A 156 -0.84 -22.46 0.77
CA GLY A 156 0.29 -22.25 -0.12
C GLY A 156 0.31 -20.85 -0.79
N VAL A 157 -0.50 -19.90 -0.31
CA VAL A 157 -0.54 -18.53 -0.81
C VAL A 157 0.68 -17.76 -0.31
N LEU A 158 1.42 -17.12 -1.22
CA LEU A 158 2.54 -16.24 -0.88
C LEU A 158 1.99 -14.85 -0.47
N THR A 159 2.20 -14.46 0.78
CA THR A 159 1.68 -13.20 1.30
C THR A 159 2.75 -12.13 1.37
N VAL A 160 2.45 -10.94 0.81
CA VAL A 160 3.29 -9.75 0.86
C VAL A 160 2.57 -8.68 1.66
N VAL A 161 3.21 -8.14 2.70
CA VAL A 161 2.58 -7.18 3.60
C VAL A 161 3.38 -5.87 3.64
N ASP A 162 2.74 -4.77 3.21
CA ASP A 162 3.22 -3.39 3.36
C ASP A 162 2.30 -2.63 4.30
N ALA A 163 2.51 -2.82 5.59
CA ALA A 163 1.73 -2.24 6.67
C ALA A 163 2.61 -1.53 7.70
N THR A 164 2.01 -0.63 8.47
CA THR A 164 2.73 0.15 9.48
C THR A 164 2.57 -0.46 10.88
N ARG A 165 3.61 -0.32 11.71
CA ARG A 165 3.60 -0.58 13.17
C ARG A 165 2.85 -1.86 13.58
N ASP A 166 1.78 -1.70 14.37
CA ASP A 166 1.04 -2.82 14.97
C ASP A 166 0.43 -3.76 13.95
N LEU A 167 -0.01 -3.25 12.79
CA LEU A 167 -0.53 -4.08 11.70
C LEU A 167 0.53 -5.05 11.18
N LEU A 168 1.78 -4.57 11.06
CA LEU A 168 2.89 -5.41 10.61
C LEU A 168 3.24 -6.46 11.67
N VAL A 169 3.35 -6.06 12.93
CA VAL A 169 3.71 -6.97 14.03
C VAL A 169 2.66 -8.08 14.19
N LYS A 170 1.37 -7.74 14.11
CA LYS A 170 0.25 -8.71 14.23
C LYS A 170 0.27 -9.83 13.17
N VAL A 171 0.88 -9.60 11.99
CA VAL A 171 0.90 -10.58 10.91
C VAL A 171 2.13 -11.50 10.91
N LEU A 172 3.18 -11.16 11.64
CA LEU A 172 4.43 -11.94 11.67
C LEU A 172 4.25 -13.41 12.11
N PRO A 173 3.39 -13.73 13.11
CA PRO A 173 3.13 -15.12 13.50
C PRO A 173 2.56 -16.00 12.39
N TYR A 174 2.03 -15.42 11.31
CA TYR A 174 1.49 -16.14 10.15
C TYR A 174 2.53 -16.38 9.05
N HIS A 175 3.79 -16.08 9.30
CA HIS A 175 4.94 -16.29 8.42
C HIS A 175 4.78 -15.70 7.02
N PRO A 176 4.49 -14.37 6.88
CA PRO A 176 4.36 -13.74 5.58
C PRO A 176 5.63 -13.97 4.75
N PHE A 177 5.44 -14.22 3.44
CA PHE A 177 6.56 -14.42 2.51
C PHE A 177 7.47 -13.19 2.44
N LEU A 178 6.88 -11.99 2.43
CA LEU A 178 7.62 -10.73 2.40
C LEU A 178 6.91 -9.67 3.23
N VAL A 179 7.65 -8.95 4.04
CA VAL A 179 7.21 -7.71 4.68
C VAL A 179 8.05 -6.53 4.19
N LYS A 180 7.41 -5.35 4.04
CA LYS A 180 8.09 -4.17 3.50
C LYS A 180 7.91 -2.91 4.36
N PRO A 181 8.56 -2.78 5.51
CA PRO A 181 8.65 -1.51 6.22
C PRO A 181 9.61 -0.53 5.53
N ASN A 182 9.44 0.77 5.77
CA ASN A 182 10.53 1.72 5.58
C ASN A 182 11.41 1.77 6.86
N ASN A 183 12.56 2.47 6.77
CA ASN A 183 13.49 2.58 7.90
C ASN A 183 12.87 3.26 9.13
N HIS A 184 11.96 4.21 8.95
CA HIS A 184 11.25 4.88 10.06
C HIS A 184 10.24 3.94 10.71
N GLU A 185 9.41 3.26 9.90
CA GLU A 185 8.43 2.27 10.37
C GLU A 185 9.12 1.12 11.12
N LEU A 186 10.27 0.65 10.61
CA LEU A 186 11.09 -0.35 11.29
C LEU A 186 11.63 0.19 12.62
N GLY A 187 12.13 1.43 12.63
CA GLY A 187 12.60 2.10 13.84
C GLY A 187 11.50 2.26 14.89
N ASP A 188 10.28 2.62 14.47
CA ASP A 188 9.13 2.78 15.35
C ASP A 188 8.74 1.46 16.04
N ILE A 189 8.83 0.31 15.33
CA ILE A 189 8.54 -1.02 15.91
C ILE A 189 9.48 -1.34 17.07
N PHE A 190 10.75 -0.95 16.96
CA PHE A 190 11.76 -1.27 17.96
C PHE A 190 12.16 -0.11 18.88
N GLY A 191 11.50 1.05 18.76
CA GLY A 191 11.76 2.23 19.58
C GLY A 191 13.14 2.86 19.34
N VAL A 192 13.65 2.79 18.09
CA VAL A 192 14.98 3.29 17.69
C VAL A 192 14.90 4.15 16.43
N LYS A 193 15.90 5.01 16.23
CA LYS A 193 16.05 5.77 14.98
C LYS A 193 17.05 5.05 14.07
N LEU A 194 16.64 4.74 12.85
CA LEU A 194 17.44 4.03 11.85
C LEU A 194 17.61 4.92 10.62
N SER A 195 18.85 5.18 10.22
CA SER A 195 19.18 6.12 9.15
C SER A 195 20.08 5.51 8.08
N THR A 196 20.88 4.49 8.41
CA THR A 196 21.83 3.87 7.49
C THR A 196 21.41 2.43 7.16
N ARG A 197 21.97 1.90 6.07
CA ARG A 197 21.72 0.53 5.61
C ARG A 197 22.25 -0.51 6.60
N GLU A 198 23.38 -0.22 7.22
CA GLU A 198 24.00 -1.07 8.23
C GLU A 198 23.15 -1.16 9.49
N GLU A 199 22.54 -0.02 9.88
CA GLU A 199 21.67 0.04 11.06
C GLU A 199 20.37 -0.75 10.90
N VAL A 200 19.80 -0.83 9.67
CA VAL A 200 18.52 -1.52 9.47
C VAL A 200 18.64 -3.04 9.43
N VAL A 201 19.81 -3.60 9.05
CA VAL A 201 20.00 -5.04 8.88
C VAL A 201 19.71 -5.84 10.17
N PRO A 202 20.26 -5.49 11.35
CA PRO A 202 19.96 -6.22 12.59
C PRO A 202 18.48 -6.24 12.94
N TYR A 203 17.76 -5.15 12.68
CA TYR A 203 16.32 -5.05 12.99
C TYR A 203 15.45 -5.78 11.96
N GLY A 204 15.87 -5.80 10.71
CA GLY A 204 15.21 -6.65 9.71
C GLY A 204 15.34 -8.14 10.04
N ARG A 205 16.51 -8.59 10.55
CA ARG A 205 16.69 -9.96 11.08
C ARG A 205 15.78 -10.26 12.26
N LYS A 206 15.54 -9.30 13.15
CA LYS A 206 14.57 -9.48 14.24
C LYS A 206 13.15 -9.68 13.69
N LEU A 207 12.75 -9.00 12.59
CA LEU A 207 11.45 -9.29 11.95
C LEU A 207 11.40 -10.72 11.38
N GLN A 208 12.52 -11.25 10.86
CA GLN A 208 12.57 -12.65 10.44
C GLN A 208 12.44 -13.61 11.65
N GLU A 209 13.13 -13.33 12.75
CA GLU A 209 13.00 -14.10 14.01
C GLU A 209 11.56 -14.07 14.55
N MET A 210 10.82 -12.96 14.32
CA MET A 210 9.40 -12.83 14.67
C MET A 210 8.46 -13.52 13.68
N GLY A 211 8.95 -14.00 12.52
CA GLY A 211 8.18 -14.83 11.61
C GLY A 211 8.22 -14.45 10.13
N ALA A 212 8.65 -13.26 9.73
CA ALA A 212 8.76 -12.89 8.33
C ALA A 212 9.78 -13.78 7.60
N GLN A 213 9.45 -14.30 6.40
CA GLN A 213 10.42 -15.07 5.62
C GLN A 213 11.46 -14.16 4.98
N ASN A 214 11.01 -13.08 4.33
CA ASN A 214 11.86 -12.07 3.72
C ASN A 214 11.46 -10.68 4.24
N VAL A 215 12.44 -9.77 4.33
CA VAL A 215 12.22 -8.38 4.76
C VAL A 215 12.84 -7.43 3.76
N LEU A 216 12.04 -6.57 3.14
CA LEU A 216 12.50 -5.51 2.25
C LEU A 216 12.34 -4.16 2.97
N ILE A 217 13.44 -3.50 3.27
CA ILE A 217 13.42 -2.23 3.97
C ILE A 217 13.69 -1.11 2.96
N SER A 218 12.67 -0.25 2.73
CA SER A 218 12.82 0.90 1.84
C SER A 218 13.45 2.08 2.60
N MET A 219 14.38 2.79 1.93
CA MET A 219 15.20 3.84 2.53
C MET A 219 15.22 5.11 1.67
N ALA A 220 14.13 5.39 0.97
CA ALA A 220 13.99 6.54 0.07
C ALA A 220 15.21 6.70 -0.86
N GLY A 221 15.86 7.86 -0.87
CA GLY A 221 17.03 8.15 -1.70
C GLY A 221 18.23 7.21 -1.47
N GLU A 222 18.28 6.52 -0.33
CA GLU A 222 19.32 5.53 0.00
C GLU A 222 19.05 4.14 -0.62
N GLY A 223 17.91 3.95 -1.30
CA GLY A 223 17.55 2.69 -1.94
C GLY A 223 16.78 1.74 -1.05
N ALA A 224 17.13 0.46 -1.07
CA ALA A 224 16.47 -0.56 -0.27
C ALA A 224 17.45 -1.65 0.17
N VAL A 225 17.15 -2.29 1.29
CA VAL A 225 17.86 -3.45 1.82
C VAL A 225 16.89 -4.64 1.84
N LEU A 226 17.22 -5.71 1.14
CA LEU A 226 16.51 -6.98 1.21
C LEU A 226 17.28 -7.94 2.13
N ILE A 227 16.58 -8.51 3.10
CA ILE A 227 17.07 -9.61 3.93
C ILE A 227 16.25 -10.84 3.53
N ALA A 228 16.91 -11.76 2.83
CA ALA A 228 16.28 -12.93 2.27
C ALA A 228 16.21 -14.10 3.28
N ALA A 229 15.32 -15.06 3.03
CA ALA A 229 15.11 -16.23 3.87
C ALA A 229 16.37 -17.12 4.04
N ASP A 230 17.30 -17.06 3.08
CA ASP A 230 18.59 -17.77 3.15
C ASP A 230 19.63 -17.05 4.05
N GLY A 231 19.25 -15.97 4.68
CA GLY A 231 20.11 -15.15 5.55
C GLY A 231 21.01 -14.16 4.82
N GLN A 232 20.96 -14.11 3.48
CA GLN A 232 21.70 -13.10 2.71
C GLN A 232 21.04 -11.72 2.85
N SER A 233 21.87 -10.67 2.80
CA SER A 233 21.39 -9.30 2.70
C SER A 233 21.91 -8.67 1.42
N THR A 234 20.99 -8.12 0.63
CA THR A 234 21.29 -7.46 -0.65
C THR A 234 20.86 -6.01 -0.57
N VAL A 235 21.69 -5.11 -1.09
CA VAL A 235 21.39 -3.67 -1.17
C VAL A 235 21.13 -3.30 -2.62
N SER A 236 20.00 -2.63 -2.85
CA SER A 236 19.73 -1.97 -4.13
C SER A 236 19.87 -0.47 -3.95
N TYR A 237 20.62 0.17 -4.85
CA TYR A 237 20.80 1.62 -4.84
C TYR A 237 19.76 2.23 -5.78
N THR A 238 19.09 3.31 -5.32
CA THR A 238 18.28 4.13 -6.21
C THR A 238 19.09 5.36 -6.60
N HIS A 239 19.18 5.65 -7.90
CA HIS A 239 19.70 6.92 -8.38
C HIS A 239 18.61 8.00 -8.46
N LEU A 240 17.41 7.68 -7.99
CA LEU A 240 16.24 8.56 -7.99
C LEU A 240 16.36 9.55 -6.83
N ARG A 241 16.24 10.85 -7.13
CA ARG A 241 16.18 11.88 -6.10
C ARG A 241 14.88 11.77 -5.32
N ALA A 242 14.89 12.10 -4.03
CA ALA A 242 13.81 11.95 -3.05
C ALA A 242 12.49 12.70 -3.37
N HIS A 243 12.36 13.31 -4.55
CA HIS A 243 11.15 14.00 -5.01
C HIS A 243 10.29 13.21 -6.00
N GLU A 244 10.68 11.98 -6.32
CA GLU A 244 9.85 11.13 -7.17
C GLU A 244 8.84 10.39 -6.30
N THR A 245 7.67 10.98 -6.17
CA THR A 245 6.48 10.30 -5.65
C THR A 245 6.07 9.20 -6.63
N SER A 246 5.32 8.19 -6.17
CA SER A 246 4.74 7.12 -7.01
C SER A 246 4.02 7.64 -8.28
N ALA A 247 3.69 8.92 -8.36
CA ALA A 247 3.17 9.60 -9.53
C ALA A 247 4.15 9.69 -10.73
N HIS A 248 5.45 9.42 -10.52
CA HIS A 248 6.46 9.41 -11.58
C HIS A 248 6.80 8.00 -12.08
N LEU A 249 6.20 6.97 -11.47
CA LEU A 249 6.35 5.57 -11.88
C LEU A 249 5.21 5.10 -12.81
N VAL A 250 4.31 6.02 -13.20
CA VAL A 250 3.15 5.77 -14.08
C VAL A 250 3.34 6.48 -15.41
#